data_bd31becce5090e8720c661d77b1b3f3b
#
_entry.id   bd31becce5090e8720c661d77b1b3f3b
#
_cell.length_a   1.000
_cell.length_b   1.000
_cell.length_c   1.000
_cell.angle_alpha   90.00
_cell.angle_beta   90.00
_cell.angle_gamma   90.00
#
_symmetry.space_group_name_H-M   'P 1'
#
loop_
_entity.id
_entity.type
_entity.pdbx_description
1 polymer ?
#
loop_
_entity_poly.entity_id
_entity_poly.type
_entity_poly.pdbx_seq_one_letter_code
_entity_poly.pdbx_strand_id
1 'polypeptide(L)'
;MLKQRTLKNMIRATGVGLHTGAKVYMTLRPAPADAGIVFRRVDLDRAVDIRGEPYAVGDTRLSSGLEKDGVRISTVEHLMSALAGLGIDNAYVDLTAAEVPIMDGSAGPFVFLLQSAGIEEQNAPKKFVRILKPVEVKEGDKWVRFEPFDGFKLTMSIDFAHPVFDKTRQSVTVDFSTTSYTKEVSRARTFGFMQDVETMRSQGLALGGSLDNAIVMDDYRVLNTDGLRYEDEFVKHKVLDAIGDLYLLGHPLIGAFSGHKSGHALNNRLLRRLLENKTAWEFASFERAEDAPAFLAWQPQPA
;
A
#
# COMPACT_ATOMS: atom_id res chain seq x y z
N MET A 1 -9.48 7.21 -24.53
CA MET A 1 -9.27 5.95 -23.77
C MET A 1 -8.30 6.23 -22.66
N LEU A 2 -8.69 5.95 -21.43
CA LEU A 2 -7.75 5.93 -20.31
C LEU A 2 -6.73 4.81 -20.50
N LYS A 3 -5.46 5.16 -20.41
CA LYS A 3 -4.34 4.25 -20.72
C LYS A 3 -3.67 3.73 -19.46
N GLN A 4 -3.10 2.55 -19.56
CA GLN A 4 -2.17 2.02 -18.56
C GLN A 4 -0.94 2.90 -18.46
N ARG A 5 -0.27 2.85 -17.29
CA ARG A 5 0.93 3.63 -17.00
C ARG A 5 2.06 2.75 -16.48
N THR A 6 3.27 3.12 -16.87
CA THR A 6 4.51 2.53 -16.36
C THR A 6 5.52 3.63 -16.05
N LEU A 7 6.71 3.26 -15.58
CA LEU A 7 7.81 4.19 -15.40
C LEU A 7 8.45 4.55 -16.75
N LYS A 8 8.91 5.79 -16.90
CA LYS A 8 9.65 6.22 -18.07
C LYS A 8 11.11 5.75 -18.03
N ASN A 9 11.73 5.81 -16.85
CA ASN A 9 13.12 5.43 -16.62
C ASN A 9 13.21 4.49 -15.41
N MET A 10 14.31 3.74 -15.34
CA MET A 10 14.63 3.03 -14.11
C MET A 10 15.16 3.98 -13.04
N ILE A 11 14.90 3.65 -11.79
CA ILE A 11 15.44 4.35 -10.63
C ILE A 11 15.85 3.36 -9.55
N ARG A 12 16.86 3.74 -8.76
CA ARG A 12 17.41 2.89 -7.69
C ARG A 12 17.32 3.57 -6.35
N ALA A 13 17.13 2.76 -5.32
CA ALA A 13 17.20 3.18 -3.93
C ALA A 13 17.92 2.11 -3.10
N THR A 14 18.48 2.55 -1.99
CA THR A 14 19.09 1.67 -0.99
C THR A 14 18.47 1.97 0.36
N GLY A 15 18.16 0.94 1.11
CA GLY A 15 17.64 1.08 2.46
C GLY A 15 17.81 -0.20 3.27
N VAL A 16 17.05 -0.32 4.35
CA VAL A 16 17.02 -1.50 5.21
C VAL A 16 15.60 -2.04 5.30
N GLY A 17 15.45 -3.34 5.46
CA GLY A 17 14.17 -3.96 5.79
C GLY A 17 13.77 -3.62 7.22
N LEU A 18 12.50 -3.26 7.45
CA LEU A 18 12.00 -2.94 8.78
C LEU A 18 12.13 -4.13 9.74
N HIS A 19 11.73 -5.31 9.27
CA HIS A 19 11.72 -6.52 10.10
C HIS A 19 13.05 -7.26 10.07
N THR A 20 13.64 -7.43 8.89
CA THR A 20 14.88 -8.19 8.72
C THR A 20 16.14 -7.42 9.14
N GLY A 21 16.11 -6.08 9.11
CA GLY A 21 17.29 -5.24 9.28
C GLY A 21 18.33 -5.38 8.15
N ALA A 22 18.03 -6.21 7.14
CA ALA A 22 18.94 -6.45 6.03
C ALA A 22 19.02 -5.23 5.11
N LYS A 23 20.25 -4.92 4.66
CA LYS A 23 20.45 -3.93 3.62
C LYS A 23 19.87 -4.44 2.30
N VAL A 24 19.08 -3.63 1.64
CA VAL A 24 18.44 -3.96 0.37
C VAL A 24 18.70 -2.87 -0.67
N TYR A 25 19.06 -3.30 -1.87
CA TYR A 25 19.07 -2.48 -3.06
C TYR A 25 17.80 -2.77 -3.84
N MET A 26 17.02 -1.74 -4.09
CA MET A 26 15.79 -1.79 -4.87
C MET A 26 15.99 -1.07 -6.19
N THR A 27 15.58 -1.70 -7.29
CA THR A 27 15.52 -1.04 -8.61
C THR A 27 14.09 -1.11 -9.13
N LEU A 28 13.49 0.04 -9.37
CA LEU A 28 12.19 0.16 -10.01
C LEU A 28 12.42 0.36 -11.51
N ARG A 29 11.77 -0.45 -12.35
CA ARG A 29 11.95 -0.45 -13.80
C ARG A 29 10.61 -0.42 -14.54
N PRO A 30 10.56 0.17 -15.75
CA PRO A 30 9.43 0.01 -16.64
C PRO A 30 9.08 -1.47 -16.86
N ALA A 31 7.78 -1.75 -17.01
CA ALA A 31 7.29 -3.06 -17.40
C ALA A 31 6.32 -2.93 -18.59
N PRO A 32 6.17 -3.95 -19.45
CA PRO A 32 5.23 -3.91 -20.55
C PRO A 32 3.78 -3.80 -20.07
N ALA A 33 2.89 -3.38 -20.96
CA ALA A 33 1.45 -3.37 -20.67
C ALA A 33 0.96 -4.76 -20.22
N ASP A 34 -0.02 -4.77 -19.31
CA ASP A 34 -0.61 -5.97 -18.71
C ASP A 34 0.35 -6.83 -17.84
N ALA A 35 1.58 -6.36 -17.60
CA ALA A 35 2.50 -7.06 -16.69
C ALA A 35 2.01 -7.02 -15.23
N GLY A 36 1.38 -5.92 -14.82
CA GLY A 36 1.10 -5.61 -13.43
C GLY A 36 2.36 -5.21 -12.65
N ILE A 37 2.28 -5.24 -11.34
CA ILE A 37 3.44 -5.01 -10.47
C ILE A 37 4.09 -6.36 -10.18
N VAL A 38 5.35 -6.52 -10.59
CA VAL A 38 6.10 -7.77 -10.45
C VAL A 38 7.34 -7.54 -9.61
N PHE A 39 7.37 -8.18 -8.46
CA PHE A 39 8.53 -8.20 -7.57
C PHE A 39 9.49 -9.30 -7.98
N ARG A 40 10.79 -9.01 -7.98
CA ARG A 40 11.83 -9.94 -8.43
C ARG A 40 12.97 -10.02 -7.41
N ARG A 41 13.25 -11.22 -6.91
CA ARG A 41 14.43 -11.51 -6.10
C ARG A 41 15.62 -11.75 -7.01
N VAL A 42 16.50 -10.75 -7.11
CA VAL A 42 17.67 -10.79 -8.02
C VAL A 42 18.97 -11.21 -7.34
N ASP A 43 18.94 -11.44 -6.05
CA ASP A 43 20.05 -11.92 -5.23
C ASP A 43 20.15 -13.46 -5.16
N LEU A 44 19.16 -14.16 -5.68
CA LEU A 44 19.14 -15.61 -5.74
C LEU A 44 19.87 -16.12 -6.97
N ASP A 45 20.44 -17.33 -6.92
CA ASP A 45 21.13 -17.97 -8.05
C ASP A 45 20.29 -17.94 -9.34
N ARG A 46 18.99 -18.09 -9.17
CA ARG A 46 17.98 -17.88 -10.21
C ARG A 46 16.97 -16.87 -9.73
N ALA A 47 16.82 -15.78 -10.46
CA ALA A 47 15.84 -14.76 -10.16
C ALA A 47 14.41 -15.34 -10.14
N VAL A 48 13.63 -14.96 -9.14
CA VAL A 48 12.23 -15.40 -8.96
C VAL A 48 11.32 -14.21 -9.03
N ASP A 49 10.35 -14.30 -9.94
CA ASP A 49 9.31 -13.29 -10.14
C ASP A 49 8.05 -13.66 -9.35
N ILE A 50 7.58 -12.72 -8.55
CA ILE A 50 6.35 -12.83 -7.78
C ILE A 50 5.44 -11.65 -8.17
N ARG A 51 4.31 -11.94 -8.78
CA ARG A 51 3.32 -10.91 -9.11
C ARG A 51 2.62 -10.44 -7.85
N GLY A 52 2.42 -9.13 -7.72
CA GLY A 52 1.59 -8.53 -6.68
C GLY A 52 0.12 -8.84 -6.92
N GLU A 53 -0.35 -9.94 -6.33
CA GLU A 53 -1.74 -10.41 -6.47
C GLU A 53 -2.25 -11.04 -5.18
N PRO A 54 -3.60 -11.08 -4.94
CA PRO A 54 -4.14 -11.51 -3.65
C PRO A 54 -3.77 -12.94 -3.27
N TYR A 55 -3.64 -13.84 -4.23
CA TYR A 55 -3.31 -15.24 -3.98
C TYR A 55 -1.83 -15.50 -3.74
N ALA A 56 -0.95 -14.54 -4.10
CA ALA A 56 0.46 -14.58 -3.76
C ALA A 56 0.74 -14.13 -2.32
N VAL A 57 -0.23 -13.53 -1.64
CA VAL A 57 -0.06 -13.11 -0.23
C VAL A 57 -0.04 -14.34 0.67
N GLY A 58 1.08 -14.55 1.37
CA GLY A 58 1.29 -15.61 2.35
C GLY A 58 1.24 -15.06 3.78
N ASP A 59 2.38 -14.61 4.31
CA ASP A 59 2.47 -14.05 5.66
C ASP A 59 1.93 -12.61 5.71
N THR A 60 1.07 -12.35 6.68
CA THR A 60 0.45 -11.03 6.92
C THR A 60 0.71 -10.52 8.34
N ARG A 61 1.68 -11.10 9.04
CA ARG A 61 2.10 -10.64 10.37
C ARG A 61 2.92 -9.36 10.23
N LEU A 62 2.36 -8.25 10.71
CA LEU A 62 2.95 -6.91 10.74
C LEU A 62 3.24 -6.29 9.36
N SER A 63 3.08 -7.00 8.26
CA SER A 63 3.24 -6.51 6.89
C SER A 63 2.56 -7.44 5.88
N SER A 64 2.35 -6.97 4.65
CA SER A 64 1.95 -7.84 3.55
C SER A 64 3.17 -8.49 2.91
N GLY A 65 3.22 -9.84 2.96
CA GLY A 65 4.28 -10.65 2.36
C GLY A 65 3.77 -11.42 1.15
N LEU A 66 4.50 -11.38 0.04
CA LEU A 66 4.26 -12.18 -1.16
C LEU A 66 5.13 -13.43 -1.12
N GLU A 67 4.58 -14.56 -1.53
CA GLU A 67 5.27 -15.85 -1.53
C GLU A 67 5.03 -16.62 -2.82
N LYS A 68 6.09 -17.24 -3.34
CA LYS A 68 6.03 -18.14 -4.49
C LYS A 68 7.22 -19.10 -4.46
N ASP A 69 6.97 -20.40 -4.61
CA ASP A 69 7.99 -21.44 -4.71
C ASP A 69 9.03 -21.39 -3.57
N GLY A 70 8.58 -21.08 -2.34
CA GLY A 70 9.44 -20.95 -1.15
C GLY A 70 10.23 -19.64 -1.07
N VAL A 71 10.09 -18.74 -2.05
CA VAL A 71 10.69 -17.41 -2.04
C VAL A 71 9.68 -16.40 -1.50
N ARG A 72 10.15 -15.51 -0.61
CA ARG A 72 9.33 -14.50 0.04
C ARG A 72 9.85 -13.09 -0.22
N ILE A 73 8.91 -12.13 -0.30
CA ILE A 73 9.17 -10.68 -0.29
C ILE A 73 8.15 -10.05 0.66
N SER A 74 8.60 -9.42 1.73
CA SER A 74 7.73 -8.78 2.74
C SER A 74 7.69 -7.26 2.63
N THR A 75 6.73 -6.65 3.35
CA THR A 75 6.57 -5.19 3.51
C THR A 75 6.34 -4.51 2.16
N VAL A 76 5.44 -5.08 1.33
CA VAL A 76 5.16 -4.53 -0.01
C VAL A 76 4.14 -3.39 0.01
N GLU A 77 3.38 -3.23 1.08
CA GLU A 77 2.21 -2.36 1.20
C GLU A 77 2.54 -0.88 0.95
N HIS A 78 3.64 -0.34 1.47
CA HIS A 78 3.97 1.08 1.31
C HIS A 78 4.34 1.42 -0.15
N LEU A 79 5.11 0.55 -0.81
CA LEU A 79 5.43 0.71 -2.23
C LEU A 79 4.19 0.51 -3.10
N MET A 80 3.37 -0.51 -2.82
CA MET A 80 2.10 -0.74 -3.52
C MET A 80 1.16 0.44 -3.36
N SER A 81 1.12 1.07 -2.18
CA SER A 81 0.34 2.29 -1.91
C SER A 81 0.81 3.47 -2.78
N ALA A 82 2.13 3.67 -2.92
CA ALA A 82 2.69 4.71 -3.78
C ALA A 82 2.37 4.47 -5.26
N LEU A 83 2.49 3.22 -5.74
CA LEU A 83 2.15 2.83 -7.11
C LEU A 83 0.66 3.07 -7.40
N ALA A 84 -0.22 2.68 -6.47
CA ALA A 84 -1.66 2.94 -6.55
C ALA A 84 -1.95 4.44 -6.60
N GLY A 85 -1.39 5.21 -5.67
CA GLY A 85 -1.60 6.65 -5.54
C GLY A 85 -1.12 7.45 -6.75
N LEU A 86 -0.14 6.95 -7.48
CA LEU A 86 0.36 7.53 -8.74
C LEU A 86 -0.25 6.90 -9.99
N GLY A 87 -1.11 5.89 -9.83
CA GLY A 87 -1.82 5.23 -10.91
C GLY A 87 -0.91 4.46 -11.86
N ILE A 88 0.19 3.87 -11.36
CA ILE A 88 1.14 3.06 -12.13
C ILE A 88 0.64 1.62 -12.17
N ASP A 89 0.31 1.14 -13.37
CA ASP A 89 -0.27 -0.19 -13.56
C ASP A 89 0.80 -1.28 -13.70
N ASN A 90 1.98 -0.93 -14.28
CA ASN A 90 2.99 -1.89 -14.66
C ASN A 90 4.37 -1.44 -14.20
N ALA A 91 5.05 -2.25 -13.40
CA ALA A 91 6.43 -2.01 -12.96
C ALA A 91 7.13 -3.31 -12.55
N TYR A 92 8.42 -3.40 -12.81
CA TYR A 92 9.29 -4.39 -12.19
C TYR A 92 9.96 -3.79 -10.95
N VAL A 93 9.97 -4.55 -9.87
CA VAL A 93 10.61 -4.20 -8.59
C VAL A 93 11.69 -5.23 -8.30
N ASP A 94 12.92 -4.94 -8.67
CA ASP A 94 14.05 -5.82 -8.39
C ASP A 94 14.58 -5.57 -6.97
N LEU A 95 14.76 -6.63 -6.20
CA LEU A 95 15.19 -6.59 -4.80
C LEU A 95 16.36 -7.54 -4.55
N THR A 96 17.35 -7.10 -3.80
CA THR A 96 18.50 -7.91 -3.38
C THR A 96 18.35 -8.50 -1.97
N ALA A 97 17.15 -8.48 -1.41
CA ALA A 97 16.81 -9.07 -0.11
C ALA A 97 15.31 -9.42 -0.06
N ALA A 98 14.91 -10.13 0.99
CA ALA A 98 13.55 -10.66 1.16
C ALA A 98 12.52 -9.61 1.65
N GLU A 99 12.87 -8.33 1.66
CA GLU A 99 12.01 -7.27 2.17
C GLU A 99 12.19 -5.99 1.36
N VAL A 100 11.08 -5.28 1.06
CA VAL A 100 11.12 -3.93 0.50
C VAL A 100 11.73 -2.97 1.53
N PRO A 101 12.63 -2.03 1.14
CA PRO A 101 13.22 -1.11 2.13
C PRO A 101 12.15 -0.24 2.77
N ILE A 102 12.23 -0.07 4.09
CA ILE A 102 11.24 0.69 4.85
C ILE A 102 11.28 2.20 4.58
N MET A 103 12.42 2.69 4.10
CA MET A 103 12.68 4.11 3.87
C MET A 103 12.50 4.95 5.15
N ASP A 104 11.60 5.92 5.13
CA ASP A 104 11.23 6.74 6.31
C ASP A 104 9.98 6.23 7.05
N GLY A 105 9.53 5.02 6.71
CA GLY A 105 8.32 4.42 7.29
C GLY A 105 7.00 4.82 6.64
N SER A 106 7.04 5.64 5.58
CA SER A 106 5.87 6.08 4.82
C SER A 106 6.00 5.72 3.33
N ALA A 107 5.00 6.04 2.53
CA ALA A 107 5.05 5.93 1.08
C ALA A 107 5.71 7.14 0.38
N GLY A 108 5.99 8.22 1.13
CA GLY A 108 6.52 9.47 0.57
C GLY A 108 7.81 9.31 -0.24
N PRO A 109 8.85 8.62 0.25
CA PRO A 109 10.07 8.39 -0.51
C PRO A 109 9.83 7.59 -1.80
N PHE A 110 8.90 6.63 -1.80
CA PHE A 110 8.54 5.89 -3.03
C PHE A 110 7.83 6.80 -4.03
N VAL A 111 6.92 7.67 -3.57
CA VAL A 111 6.29 8.70 -4.43
C VAL A 111 7.36 9.56 -5.10
N PHE A 112 8.33 10.05 -4.32
CA PHE A 112 9.44 10.84 -4.84
C PHE A 112 10.26 10.08 -5.90
N LEU A 113 10.62 8.82 -5.64
CA LEU A 113 11.35 7.98 -6.58
C LEU A 113 10.56 7.77 -7.88
N LEU A 114 9.29 7.41 -7.77
CA LEU A 114 8.42 7.14 -8.93
C LEU A 114 8.22 8.39 -9.79
N GLN A 115 8.02 9.56 -9.17
CA GLN A 115 7.94 10.84 -9.87
C GLN A 115 9.27 11.22 -10.53
N SER A 116 10.39 10.98 -9.85
CA SER A 116 11.74 11.23 -10.40
C SER A 116 12.08 10.32 -11.59
N ALA A 117 11.59 9.06 -11.58
CA ALA A 117 11.72 8.16 -12.73
C ALA A 117 10.90 8.64 -13.95
N GLY A 118 9.88 9.45 -13.70
CA GLY A 118 8.88 9.84 -14.68
C GLY A 118 7.87 8.72 -14.92
N ILE A 119 6.67 9.10 -15.30
CA ILE A 119 5.55 8.20 -15.60
C ILE A 119 5.14 8.40 -17.05
N GLU A 120 4.91 7.32 -17.77
CA GLU A 120 4.47 7.36 -19.17
C GLU A 120 3.23 6.49 -19.41
N GLU A 121 2.40 6.92 -20.34
CA GLU A 121 1.24 6.16 -20.79
C GLU A 121 1.62 5.09 -21.80
N GLN A 122 1.02 3.92 -21.66
CA GLN A 122 1.18 2.80 -22.58
C GLN A 122 -0.02 2.68 -23.52
N ASN A 123 0.19 2.17 -24.71
CA ASN A 123 -0.91 2.01 -25.68
C ASN A 123 -1.77 0.77 -25.38
N ALA A 124 -2.33 0.74 -24.17
CA ALA A 124 -3.23 -0.31 -23.68
C ALA A 124 -4.32 0.29 -22.78
N PRO A 125 -5.55 -0.21 -22.83
CA PRO A 125 -6.64 0.32 -22.00
C PRO A 125 -6.39 0.02 -20.52
N LYS A 126 -6.59 1.05 -19.69
CA LYS A 126 -6.57 0.89 -18.23
C LYS A 126 -7.87 0.23 -17.78
N LYS A 127 -7.74 -0.83 -16.97
CA LYS A 127 -8.86 -1.56 -16.39
C LYS A 127 -9.01 -1.20 -14.93
N PHE A 128 -10.26 -1.16 -14.46
CA PHE A 128 -10.64 -0.91 -13.08
C PHE A 128 -11.50 -2.07 -12.58
N VAL A 129 -11.40 -2.38 -11.31
CA VAL A 129 -12.36 -3.26 -10.63
C VAL A 129 -13.47 -2.38 -10.06
N ARG A 130 -14.66 -2.46 -10.62
CA ARG A 130 -15.85 -1.74 -10.13
C ARG A 130 -16.65 -2.64 -9.21
N ILE A 131 -16.95 -2.13 -8.02
CA ILE A 131 -17.78 -2.82 -7.03
C ILE A 131 -19.25 -2.63 -7.38
N LEU A 132 -19.98 -3.73 -7.55
CA LEU A 132 -21.40 -3.76 -7.91
C LEU A 132 -22.31 -4.05 -6.69
N LYS A 133 -21.81 -4.84 -5.73
CA LYS A 133 -22.56 -5.25 -4.53
C LYS A 133 -21.65 -5.20 -3.30
N PRO A 134 -22.22 -4.97 -2.12
CA PRO A 134 -21.45 -5.06 -0.89
C PRO A 134 -20.79 -6.42 -0.71
N VAL A 135 -19.52 -6.41 -0.27
CA VAL A 135 -18.76 -7.60 0.15
C VAL A 135 -18.11 -7.27 1.49
N GLU A 136 -18.29 -8.13 2.47
CA GLU A 136 -17.81 -7.90 3.83
C GLU A 136 -17.09 -9.13 4.38
N VAL A 137 -16.07 -8.89 5.19
CA VAL A 137 -15.39 -9.90 6.02
C VAL A 137 -15.31 -9.39 7.44
N LYS A 138 -15.68 -10.25 8.40
CA LYS A 138 -15.63 -9.95 9.85
C LYS A 138 -14.83 -11.00 10.61
N GLU A 139 -14.18 -10.55 11.67
CA GLU A 139 -13.49 -11.39 12.65
C GLU A 139 -13.56 -10.75 14.03
N GLY A 140 -14.47 -11.25 14.88
CA GLY A 140 -14.79 -10.62 16.14
C GLY A 140 -15.36 -9.21 15.93
N ASP A 141 -14.74 -8.21 16.55
CA ASP A 141 -15.08 -6.79 16.42
C ASP A 141 -14.41 -6.11 15.20
N LYS A 142 -13.50 -6.81 14.52
CA LYS A 142 -12.79 -6.30 13.34
C LYS A 142 -13.57 -6.60 12.07
N TRP A 143 -13.63 -5.65 11.16
CA TRP A 143 -14.29 -5.87 9.88
C TRP A 143 -13.74 -5.00 8.77
N VAL A 144 -13.95 -5.44 7.53
CA VAL A 144 -13.67 -4.71 6.30
C VAL A 144 -14.79 -4.95 5.30
N ARG A 145 -15.11 -3.92 4.51
CA ARG A 145 -16.22 -3.96 3.56
C ARG A 145 -15.92 -3.17 2.30
N PHE A 146 -16.34 -3.70 1.15
CA PHE A 146 -16.54 -2.97 -0.08
C PHE A 146 -18.01 -2.62 -0.28
N GLU A 147 -18.28 -1.44 -0.84
CA GLU A 147 -19.61 -0.99 -1.25
C GLU A 147 -19.52 -0.29 -2.61
N PRO A 148 -20.61 -0.34 -3.44
CA PRO A 148 -20.68 0.45 -4.65
C PRO A 148 -20.51 1.94 -4.35
N PHE A 149 -19.68 2.60 -5.16
CA PHE A 149 -19.46 4.04 -5.09
C PHE A 149 -18.90 4.50 -6.44
N ASP A 150 -19.38 5.62 -6.96
CA ASP A 150 -18.86 6.17 -8.21
C ASP A 150 -17.65 7.07 -7.94
N GLY A 151 -16.51 6.42 -7.66
CA GLY A 151 -15.28 7.05 -7.24
C GLY A 151 -14.40 6.06 -6.48
N PHE A 152 -13.40 6.56 -5.78
CA PHE A 152 -12.65 5.79 -4.79
C PHE A 152 -12.67 6.51 -3.45
N LYS A 153 -13.28 5.89 -2.46
CA LYS A 153 -13.39 6.40 -1.10
C LYS A 153 -12.94 5.33 -0.11
N LEU A 154 -12.21 5.75 0.91
CA LEU A 154 -11.71 4.86 1.96
C LEU A 154 -12.03 5.45 3.32
N THR A 155 -12.70 4.67 4.16
CA THR A 155 -12.96 4.98 5.58
C THR A 155 -12.21 3.99 6.44
N MET A 156 -11.40 4.49 7.36
CA MET A 156 -10.64 3.67 8.31
C MET A 156 -10.88 4.14 9.73
N SER A 157 -11.07 3.19 10.63
CA SER A 157 -11.07 3.44 12.09
C SER A 157 -10.16 2.44 12.79
N ILE A 158 -9.42 2.96 13.76
CA ILE A 158 -8.54 2.23 14.67
C ILE A 158 -9.09 2.39 16.08
N ASP A 159 -8.67 1.53 16.99
CA ASP A 159 -9.06 1.59 18.40
C ASP A 159 -7.89 1.09 19.26
N PHE A 160 -7.11 2.03 19.74
CA PHE A 160 -5.97 1.79 20.61
C PHE A 160 -6.23 2.46 21.98
N ALA A 161 -6.21 1.67 23.04
CA ALA A 161 -6.34 2.13 24.42
C ALA A 161 -4.98 2.65 24.92
N HIS A 162 -4.59 3.86 24.49
CA HIS A 162 -3.30 4.46 24.86
C HIS A 162 -3.40 5.99 24.88
N PRO A 163 -2.80 6.72 25.85
CA PRO A 163 -2.97 8.17 26.04
C PRO A 163 -2.65 9.04 24.82
N VAL A 164 -1.75 8.59 23.94
CA VAL A 164 -1.43 9.29 22.69
C VAL A 164 -2.65 9.32 21.76
N PHE A 165 -3.42 8.23 21.71
CA PHE A 165 -4.59 8.12 20.84
C PHE A 165 -5.81 8.90 21.36
N ASP A 166 -5.88 9.20 22.66
CA ASP A 166 -6.92 10.07 23.22
C ASP A 166 -6.87 11.50 22.65
N LYS A 167 -5.70 11.89 22.16
CA LYS A 167 -5.43 13.23 21.60
C LYS A 167 -5.41 13.27 20.06
N THR A 168 -5.62 12.13 19.41
CA THR A 168 -5.57 12.01 17.95
C THR A 168 -6.88 11.47 17.42
N ARG A 169 -7.17 11.76 16.14
CA ARG A 169 -8.34 11.16 15.50
C ARG A 169 -8.06 9.69 15.20
N GLN A 170 -8.95 8.82 15.66
CA GLN A 170 -8.89 7.39 15.42
C GLN A 170 -9.79 6.94 14.24
N SER A 171 -10.41 7.86 13.55
CA SER A 171 -11.21 7.57 12.34
C SER A 171 -11.05 8.67 11.30
N VAL A 172 -10.95 8.26 10.05
CA VAL A 172 -10.83 9.17 8.91
C VAL A 172 -11.54 8.59 7.68
N THR A 173 -12.17 9.49 6.91
CA THR A 173 -12.67 9.17 5.56
C THR A 173 -11.91 10.01 4.56
N VAL A 174 -11.35 9.36 3.56
CA VAL A 174 -10.64 9.99 2.44
C VAL A 174 -11.41 9.71 1.15
N ASP A 175 -11.92 10.76 0.52
CA ASP A 175 -12.52 10.70 -0.80
C ASP A 175 -11.50 11.23 -1.81
N PHE A 176 -11.01 10.35 -2.66
CA PHE A 176 -9.94 10.68 -3.60
C PHE A 176 -10.39 11.52 -4.79
N SER A 177 -11.69 11.79 -4.95
CA SER A 177 -12.20 12.80 -5.90
C SER A 177 -11.84 14.23 -5.46
N THR A 178 -11.63 14.44 -4.17
CA THR A 178 -11.34 15.77 -3.59
C THR A 178 -10.00 15.82 -2.83
N THR A 179 -9.40 14.67 -2.53
CA THR A 179 -8.23 14.56 -1.68
C THR A 179 -7.00 14.09 -2.46
N SER A 180 -5.90 14.82 -2.32
CA SER A 180 -4.62 14.44 -2.90
C SER A 180 -3.93 13.35 -2.06
N TYR A 181 -3.73 12.16 -2.64
CA TYR A 181 -2.96 11.08 -2.02
C TYR A 181 -1.58 11.55 -1.55
N THR A 182 -0.86 12.28 -2.41
CA THR A 182 0.51 12.72 -2.13
C THR A 182 0.60 13.70 -0.98
N LYS A 183 -0.40 14.59 -0.82
CA LYS A 183 -0.42 15.60 0.25
C LYS A 183 -0.97 15.05 1.56
N GLU A 184 -2.04 14.26 1.48
CA GLU A 184 -2.86 13.93 2.66
C GLU A 184 -2.57 12.54 3.24
N VAL A 185 -1.98 11.61 2.46
CA VAL A 185 -1.84 10.22 2.88
C VAL A 185 -0.39 9.75 2.81
N SER A 186 0.31 9.98 1.70
CA SER A 186 1.58 9.31 1.37
C SER A 186 2.68 9.43 2.41
N ARG A 187 2.67 10.48 3.24
CA ARG A 187 3.72 10.76 4.24
C ARG A 187 3.41 10.23 5.63
N ALA A 188 2.27 9.56 5.85
CA ALA A 188 1.92 8.96 7.13
C ALA A 188 2.84 7.77 7.43
N ARG A 189 3.55 7.84 8.57
CA ARG A 189 4.56 6.85 8.97
C ARG A 189 3.93 5.67 9.71
N THR A 190 4.55 4.51 9.56
CA THR A 190 4.29 3.36 10.42
C THR A 190 4.62 3.68 11.88
N PHE A 191 4.04 2.93 12.81
CA PHE A 191 4.18 3.19 14.22
C PHE A 191 4.24 1.90 15.04
N GLY A 192 4.79 2.00 16.24
CA GLY A 192 4.86 0.91 17.18
C GLY A 192 5.05 1.38 18.62
N PHE A 193 4.83 0.46 19.56
CA PHE A 193 5.00 0.69 20.99
C PHE A 193 6.37 0.17 21.44
N MET A 194 7.09 0.96 22.23
CA MET A 194 8.41 0.60 22.73
C MET A 194 8.39 -0.73 23.49
N GLN A 195 7.35 -0.98 24.27
CA GLN A 195 7.17 -2.23 25.02
C GLN A 195 7.10 -3.48 24.12
N ASP A 196 6.63 -3.34 22.86
CA ASP A 196 6.51 -4.45 21.91
C ASP A 196 7.83 -4.68 21.13
N VAL A 197 8.72 -3.67 21.07
CA VAL A 197 9.96 -3.72 20.28
C VAL A 197 10.87 -4.86 20.75
N GLU A 198 11.06 -5.04 22.06
CA GLU A 198 11.90 -6.12 22.59
C GLU A 198 11.33 -7.49 22.25
N THR A 199 10.03 -7.66 22.39
CA THR A 199 9.32 -8.88 22.02
C THR A 199 9.44 -9.17 20.53
N MET A 200 9.22 -8.16 19.68
CA MET A 200 9.38 -8.30 18.23
C MET A 200 10.83 -8.68 17.86
N ARG A 201 11.83 -8.03 18.46
CA ARG A 201 13.25 -8.33 18.21
C ARG A 201 13.64 -9.74 18.62
N SER A 202 13.13 -10.23 19.75
CA SER A 202 13.34 -11.61 20.17
C SER A 202 12.79 -12.64 19.18
N GLN A 203 11.79 -12.25 18.38
CA GLN A 203 11.18 -13.05 17.31
C GLN A 203 11.83 -12.80 15.93
N GLY A 204 12.91 -12.02 15.85
CA GLY A 204 13.57 -11.67 14.59
C GLY A 204 12.79 -10.63 13.76
N LEU A 205 11.91 -9.83 14.38
CA LEU A 205 11.14 -8.77 13.77
C LEU A 205 11.63 -7.39 14.24
N ALA A 206 11.29 -6.34 13.49
CA ALA A 206 11.65 -4.95 13.79
C ALA A 206 13.17 -4.71 14.01
N LEU A 207 14.04 -5.54 13.38
CA LEU A 207 15.50 -5.44 13.53
C LEU A 207 16.07 -4.17 12.91
N GLY A 208 15.43 -3.64 11.86
CA GLY A 208 15.79 -2.39 11.19
C GLY A 208 14.98 -1.17 11.66
N GLY A 209 14.07 -1.36 12.63
CA GLY A 209 13.23 -0.28 13.16
C GLY A 209 14.02 0.75 13.98
N SER A 210 13.76 2.03 13.72
CA SER A 210 14.36 3.18 14.41
C SER A 210 13.39 4.37 14.45
N LEU A 211 13.74 5.42 15.19
CA LEU A 211 13.00 6.69 15.19
C LEU A 211 13.01 7.40 13.83
N ASP A 212 13.92 7.03 12.92
CA ASP A 212 14.00 7.61 11.57
C ASP A 212 12.97 7.01 10.62
N ASN A 213 12.44 5.81 10.93
CA ASN A 213 11.56 5.07 10.04
C ASN A 213 10.26 4.54 10.69
N ALA A 214 9.98 4.95 11.92
CA ALA A 214 8.72 4.64 12.61
C ALA A 214 8.40 5.71 13.65
N ILE A 215 7.10 5.93 13.90
CA ILE A 215 6.66 6.65 15.10
C ILE A 215 6.71 5.64 16.26
N VAL A 216 7.51 5.94 17.26
CA VAL A 216 7.64 5.10 18.45
C VAL A 216 7.00 5.78 19.64
N MET A 217 6.20 5.04 20.39
CA MET A 217 5.53 5.52 21.60
C MET A 217 6.01 4.74 22.82
N ASP A 218 6.26 5.47 23.92
CA ASP A 218 6.32 4.88 25.26
C ASP A 218 4.90 4.81 25.84
N ASP A 219 4.75 4.55 27.14
CA ASP A 219 3.44 4.41 27.80
C ASP A 219 2.61 5.71 27.83
N TYR A 220 3.19 6.86 27.47
CA TYR A 220 2.56 8.18 27.66
C TYR A 220 2.63 9.09 26.43
N ARG A 221 3.65 8.95 25.58
CA ARG A 221 3.95 9.94 24.53
C ARG A 221 4.66 9.35 23.31
N VAL A 222 4.66 10.12 22.23
CA VAL A 222 5.51 9.90 21.05
C VAL A 222 6.96 10.29 21.42
N LEU A 223 7.91 9.43 21.07
CA LEU A 223 9.33 9.60 21.35
C LEU A 223 10.07 10.37 20.24
N ASN A 224 9.53 10.41 19.04
CA ASN A 224 10.11 11.14 17.91
C ASN A 224 10.12 12.64 18.21
N THR A 225 11.29 13.26 18.17
CA THR A 225 11.48 14.69 18.51
C THR A 225 10.71 15.63 17.59
N ASP A 226 10.54 15.23 16.31
CA ASP A 226 9.82 16.01 15.30
C ASP A 226 8.29 15.90 15.42
N GLY A 227 7.79 15.07 16.35
CA GLY A 227 6.36 14.84 16.54
C GLY A 227 5.68 14.13 15.36
N LEU A 228 4.41 14.42 15.18
CA LEU A 228 3.58 13.86 14.11
C LEU A 228 3.58 14.77 12.87
N ARG A 229 3.52 14.16 11.68
CA ARG A 229 3.39 14.88 10.38
C ARG A 229 1.95 15.32 10.10
N TYR A 230 0.96 14.62 10.70
CA TYR A 230 -0.47 14.91 10.63
C TYR A 230 -1.09 14.70 12.02
N GLU A 231 -2.13 15.46 12.36
CA GLU A 231 -2.89 15.24 13.61
C GLU A 231 -3.46 13.82 13.71
N ASP A 232 -3.78 13.23 12.57
CA ASP A 232 -4.39 11.91 12.40
C ASP A 232 -3.42 10.91 11.73
N GLU A 233 -2.10 11.08 11.94
CA GLU A 233 -1.06 10.30 11.24
C GLU A 233 -1.23 8.79 11.42
N PHE A 234 -1.59 8.33 12.60
CA PHE A 234 -1.76 6.89 12.88
C PHE A 234 -2.86 6.25 12.03
N VAL A 235 -4.05 6.85 11.99
CA VAL A 235 -5.15 6.31 11.17
C VAL A 235 -4.90 6.54 9.68
N LYS A 236 -4.23 7.63 9.29
CA LYS A 236 -3.80 7.87 7.91
C LYS A 236 -2.77 6.84 7.44
N HIS A 237 -1.88 6.38 8.33
CA HIS A 237 -0.99 5.28 7.98
C HIS A 237 -1.79 3.99 7.69
N LYS A 238 -2.82 3.70 8.47
CA LYS A 238 -3.70 2.55 8.16
C LYS A 238 -4.50 2.72 6.86
N VAL A 239 -4.79 3.95 6.45
CA VAL A 239 -5.31 4.25 5.11
C VAL A 239 -4.26 3.94 4.04
N LEU A 240 -3.01 4.36 4.26
CA LEU A 240 -1.88 4.08 3.36
C LEU A 240 -1.68 2.58 3.17
N ASP A 241 -1.61 1.81 4.26
CA ASP A 241 -1.51 0.35 4.25
C ASP A 241 -2.66 -0.29 3.45
N ALA A 242 -3.91 0.13 3.75
CA ALA A 242 -5.07 -0.40 3.06
C ALA A 242 -5.03 -0.13 1.55
N ILE A 243 -4.62 1.07 1.10
CA ILE A 243 -4.47 1.39 -0.33
C ILE A 243 -3.49 0.41 -0.99
N GLY A 244 -2.35 0.16 -0.35
CA GLY A 244 -1.35 -0.78 -0.85
C GLY A 244 -1.85 -2.22 -0.91
N ASP A 245 -2.49 -2.68 0.16
CA ASP A 245 -3.11 -4.01 0.21
C ASP A 245 -4.19 -4.20 -0.85
N LEU A 246 -5.06 -3.20 -1.03
CA LEU A 246 -6.14 -3.23 -2.02
C LEU A 246 -5.60 -3.22 -3.46
N TYR A 247 -4.45 -2.57 -3.70
CA TYR A 247 -3.84 -2.53 -5.03
C TYR A 247 -3.29 -3.90 -5.48
N LEU A 248 -3.16 -4.87 -4.58
CA LEU A 248 -2.90 -6.27 -4.92
C LEU A 248 -4.02 -6.90 -5.75
N LEU A 249 -5.19 -6.28 -5.92
CA LEU A 249 -6.15 -6.67 -6.97
C LEU A 249 -5.56 -6.61 -8.39
N GLY A 250 -4.42 -5.93 -8.56
CA GLY A 250 -3.75 -5.73 -9.86
C GLY A 250 -4.40 -4.63 -10.72
N HIS A 251 -5.46 -4.01 -10.24
CA HIS A 251 -6.17 -2.92 -10.91
C HIS A 251 -6.72 -1.93 -9.88
N PRO A 252 -6.79 -0.63 -10.19
CA PRO A 252 -7.42 0.34 -9.31
C PRO A 252 -8.92 0.06 -9.14
N LEU A 253 -9.46 0.50 -8.01
CA LEU A 253 -10.82 0.24 -7.55
C LEU A 253 -11.74 1.41 -7.90
N ILE A 254 -12.96 1.10 -8.33
CA ILE A 254 -14.11 2.01 -8.33
C ILE A 254 -15.09 1.46 -7.31
N GLY A 255 -15.17 2.12 -6.15
CA GLY A 255 -15.95 1.67 -5.01
C GLY A 255 -15.52 2.36 -3.71
N ALA A 256 -16.26 2.10 -2.64
CA ALA A 256 -15.90 2.50 -1.29
C ALA A 256 -15.35 1.31 -0.51
N PHE A 257 -14.26 1.54 0.22
CA PHE A 257 -13.73 0.62 1.23
C PHE A 257 -13.95 1.20 2.60
N SER A 258 -14.37 0.37 3.56
CA SER A 258 -14.45 0.72 4.96
C SER A 258 -13.79 -0.36 5.80
N GLY A 259 -12.98 0.04 6.79
CA GLY A 259 -12.32 -0.87 7.72
C GLY A 259 -12.37 -0.37 9.16
N HIS A 260 -12.62 -1.30 10.08
CA HIS A 260 -12.54 -1.08 11.52
C HIS A 260 -11.56 -2.06 12.14
N LYS A 261 -10.52 -1.56 12.82
CA LYS A 261 -9.44 -2.38 13.42
C LYS A 261 -8.84 -3.37 12.42
N SER A 262 -8.83 -3.04 11.12
CA SER A 262 -8.35 -3.93 10.07
C SER A 262 -6.83 -3.96 10.02
N GLY A 263 -6.33 -5.01 9.37
CA GLY A 263 -4.92 -5.20 9.06
C GLY A 263 -4.79 -6.06 7.78
N HIS A 264 -3.55 -6.33 7.38
CA HIS A 264 -3.21 -6.99 6.12
C HIS A 264 -3.95 -8.31 5.88
N ALA A 265 -4.08 -9.15 6.91
CA ALA A 265 -4.82 -10.42 6.83
C ALA A 265 -6.28 -10.21 6.43
N LEU A 266 -6.97 -9.26 7.08
CA LEU A 266 -8.38 -9.02 6.84
C LEU A 266 -8.60 -8.36 5.47
N ASN A 267 -7.72 -7.41 5.10
CA ASN A 267 -7.71 -6.77 3.79
C ASN A 267 -7.55 -7.82 2.68
N ASN A 268 -6.58 -8.72 2.80
CA ASN A 268 -6.38 -9.77 1.81
C ASN A 268 -7.55 -10.75 1.72
N ARG A 269 -8.14 -11.14 2.85
CA ARG A 269 -9.36 -11.98 2.86
C ARG A 269 -10.52 -11.32 2.13
N LEU A 270 -10.68 -10.00 2.26
CA LEU A 270 -11.70 -9.26 1.52
C LEU A 270 -11.46 -9.29 0.01
N LEU A 271 -10.20 -9.12 -0.44
CA LEU A 271 -9.84 -9.22 -1.85
C LEU A 271 -10.18 -10.61 -2.42
N ARG A 272 -9.78 -11.68 -1.72
CA ARG A 272 -10.10 -13.05 -2.13
C ARG A 272 -11.61 -13.28 -2.17
N ARG A 273 -12.35 -12.83 -1.15
CA ARG A 273 -13.80 -12.92 -1.08
C ARG A 273 -14.47 -12.18 -2.24
N LEU A 274 -13.96 -11.01 -2.61
CA LEU A 274 -14.44 -10.27 -3.78
C LEU A 274 -14.24 -11.07 -5.06
N LEU A 275 -13.02 -11.57 -5.29
CA LEU A 275 -12.68 -12.31 -6.51
C LEU A 275 -13.48 -13.62 -6.66
N GLU A 276 -13.83 -14.27 -5.55
CA GLU A 276 -14.72 -15.45 -5.53
C GLU A 276 -16.16 -15.11 -5.91
N ASN A 277 -16.64 -13.91 -5.52
CA ASN A 277 -18.01 -13.45 -5.79
C ASN A 277 -18.11 -12.70 -7.12
N LYS A 278 -18.10 -13.43 -8.23
CA LYS A 278 -18.13 -12.88 -9.60
C LYS A 278 -19.32 -11.96 -9.92
N THR A 279 -20.37 -11.95 -9.09
CA THR A 279 -21.53 -11.06 -9.27
C THR A 279 -21.39 -9.74 -8.51
N ALA A 280 -20.35 -9.58 -7.68
CA ALA A 280 -20.15 -8.41 -6.86
C ALA A 280 -19.24 -7.35 -7.49
N TRP A 281 -18.63 -7.66 -8.62
CA TRP A 281 -17.72 -6.76 -9.31
C TRP A 281 -17.67 -7.03 -10.82
N GLU A 282 -17.14 -6.07 -11.55
CA GLU A 282 -16.85 -6.18 -12.98
C GLU A 282 -15.57 -5.46 -13.34
N PHE A 283 -14.99 -5.74 -14.50
CA PHE A 283 -13.99 -4.86 -15.09
C PHE A 283 -14.66 -3.68 -15.80
N ALA A 284 -14.20 -2.48 -15.53
CA ALA A 284 -14.57 -1.26 -16.24
C ALA A 284 -13.36 -0.66 -16.96
N SER A 285 -13.58 -0.08 -18.13
CA SER A 285 -12.62 0.73 -18.87
C SER A 285 -13.35 1.91 -19.49
N PHE A 286 -12.64 3.00 -19.76
CA PHE A 286 -13.25 4.24 -20.24
C PHE A 286 -12.59 4.68 -21.53
N GLU A 287 -13.38 4.86 -22.59
CA GLU A 287 -12.88 5.37 -23.87
C GLU A 287 -12.53 6.85 -23.81
N ARG A 288 -13.26 7.61 -23.00
CA ARG A 288 -13.02 9.03 -22.79
C ARG A 288 -12.78 9.31 -21.30
N ALA A 289 -11.86 10.25 -21.01
CA ALA A 289 -11.53 10.61 -19.63
C ALA A 289 -12.74 11.23 -18.89
N GLU A 290 -13.64 11.92 -19.63
CA GLU A 290 -14.84 12.54 -19.09
C GLU A 290 -15.92 11.54 -18.66
N ASP A 291 -15.88 10.30 -19.16
CA ASP A 291 -16.79 9.22 -18.76
C ASP A 291 -16.33 8.51 -17.50
N ALA A 292 -15.11 8.81 -17.04
CA ALA A 292 -14.52 8.19 -15.85
C ALA A 292 -14.87 9.02 -14.61
N PRO A 293 -15.01 8.39 -13.44
CA PRO A 293 -15.14 9.11 -12.17
C PRO A 293 -14.04 10.16 -11.99
N ALA A 294 -14.39 11.31 -11.40
CA ALA A 294 -13.53 12.51 -11.35
C ALA A 294 -12.13 12.25 -10.75
N PHE A 295 -12.00 11.33 -9.79
CA PHE A 295 -10.72 10.97 -9.18
C PHE A 295 -9.74 10.30 -10.16
N LEU A 296 -10.22 9.75 -11.28
CA LEU A 296 -9.40 9.12 -12.32
C LEU A 296 -8.86 10.13 -13.33
N ALA A 297 -9.39 11.33 -13.35
CA ALA A 297 -8.90 12.45 -14.14
C ALA A 297 -7.60 13.05 -13.56
N TRP A 298 -6.97 12.39 -12.59
CA TRP A 298 -5.75 12.85 -11.95
C TRP A 298 -4.64 13.05 -12.98
N GLN A 299 -4.27 14.31 -13.16
CA GLN A 299 -3.05 14.66 -13.88
C GLN A 299 -1.91 14.76 -12.86
N PRO A 300 -0.70 14.24 -13.19
CA PRO A 300 0.46 14.50 -12.37
C PRO A 300 0.62 16.00 -12.23
N GLN A 301 0.48 16.53 -11.01
CA GLN A 301 0.87 17.91 -10.78
C GLN A 301 2.37 18.01 -10.99
N PRO A 302 2.86 18.98 -11.77
CA PRO A 302 4.28 19.21 -11.89
C PRO A 302 4.87 19.45 -10.50
N ALA A 303 6.08 18.91 -10.28
CA ALA A 303 6.84 19.01 -9.03
C ALA A 303 7.08 20.46 -8.63
#